data_784ef8d31f0d514ec0642a08c60fa558
#
_entry.id   784ef8d31f0d514ec0642a08c60fa558
#
_cell.length_a   1.000
_cell.length_b   1.000
_cell.length_c   1.000
_cell.angle_alpha   90.00
_cell.angle_beta   90.00
_cell.angle_gamma   90.00
#
_symmetry.space_group_name_H-M   'P 1'
#
loop_
_entity.id
_entity.type
_entity.pdbx_description
1 polymer ?
#
loop_
_entity_poly.entity_id
_entity_poly.type
_entity_poly.pdbx_seq_one_letter_code
_entity_poly.pdbx_strand_id
1 'polypeptide(L)'
;MPLGFWQLAKYQNQQVDRAVFLTLLVSSAWLLWYKPTVASLWYEWQPSCLAPPVIVFCFLWLKKKEWFKFSLGLLFLLGLKEHMGIVPVGFGCYLVLLRKEQFWTGLLLIILGLTALFALTYGIMPFFRGDQPSWSVPTLDFWGNIPGKIIYNWKLLFPLAFLPLLYFRIGIMAGPAIGVNLIAAREEMRSNSYHYDDVAGTLLLIAVLVILSTQNWQKYWKIITSRTQQILLLAWFVGTSIFMPSSIGREVM
;
A
#
# COMPACT_ATOMS: atom_id res chain seq x y z
N MET A 1 -5.23 10.88 -7.08
CA MET A 1 -5.37 9.44 -6.84
C MET A 1 -6.43 8.77 -7.73
N PRO A 2 -7.71 9.18 -7.80
CA PRO A 2 -8.69 8.54 -8.69
C PRO A 2 -8.26 8.42 -10.15
N LEU A 3 -7.61 9.46 -10.69
CA LEU A 3 -7.06 9.44 -12.06
C LEU A 3 -6.01 8.34 -12.25
N GLY A 4 -5.12 8.14 -11.26
CA GLY A 4 -4.12 7.07 -11.31
C GLY A 4 -4.76 5.68 -11.29
N PHE A 5 -5.74 5.46 -10.42
CA PHE A 5 -6.50 4.20 -10.39
C PHE A 5 -7.28 3.97 -11.68
N TRP A 6 -7.89 5.01 -12.24
CA TRP A 6 -8.56 4.95 -13.53
C TRP A 6 -7.61 4.53 -14.66
N GLN A 7 -6.45 5.19 -14.76
CA GLN A 7 -5.46 4.84 -15.76
C GLN A 7 -4.92 3.42 -15.59
N LEU A 8 -4.71 2.98 -14.35
CA LEU A 8 -4.26 1.63 -14.05
C LEU A 8 -5.34 0.60 -14.38
N ALA A 9 -6.60 0.84 -13.98
CA ALA A 9 -7.73 -0.04 -14.29
C ALA A 9 -7.95 -0.17 -15.80
N LYS A 10 -7.90 0.94 -16.53
CA LYS A 10 -8.00 0.97 -17.99
C LYS A 10 -6.84 0.23 -18.67
N TYR A 11 -5.63 0.37 -18.16
CA TYR A 11 -4.47 -0.34 -18.69
C TYR A 11 -4.58 -1.86 -18.48
N GLN A 12 -5.14 -2.29 -17.36
CA GLN A 12 -5.31 -3.72 -17.05
C GLN A 12 -6.54 -4.33 -17.74
N ASN A 13 -7.57 -3.53 -18.01
CA ASN A 13 -8.83 -3.99 -18.57
C ASN A 13 -9.39 -2.99 -19.60
N GLN A 14 -9.65 -3.46 -20.81
CA GLN A 14 -10.16 -2.60 -21.88
C GLN A 14 -11.66 -2.28 -21.75
N GLN A 15 -12.41 -2.99 -20.91
CA GLN A 15 -13.84 -2.72 -20.70
C GLN A 15 -14.03 -1.48 -19.81
N VAL A 16 -14.57 -0.41 -20.39
CA VAL A 16 -14.71 0.90 -19.75
C VAL A 16 -15.54 0.83 -18.48
N ASP A 17 -16.72 0.21 -18.51
CA ASP A 17 -17.64 0.16 -17.36
C ASP A 17 -17.01 -0.53 -16.15
N ARG A 18 -16.27 -1.60 -16.40
CA ARG A 18 -15.55 -2.31 -15.36
C ARG A 18 -14.40 -1.47 -14.80
N ALA A 19 -13.65 -0.79 -15.66
CA ALA A 19 -12.58 0.10 -15.22
C ALA A 19 -13.14 1.26 -14.38
N VAL A 20 -14.29 1.81 -14.74
CA VAL A 20 -15.02 2.81 -13.94
C VAL A 20 -15.39 2.25 -12.57
N PHE A 21 -16.05 1.08 -12.55
CA PHE A 21 -16.45 0.45 -11.28
C PHE A 21 -15.26 0.20 -10.34
N LEU A 22 -14.18 -0.42 -10.85
CA LEU A 22 -12.99 -0.71 -10.06
C LEU A 22 -12.32 0.58 -9.56
N THR A 23 -12.29 1.61 -10.38
CA THR A 23 -11.76 2.92 -9.99
C THR A 23 -12.57 3.54 -8.88
N LEU A 24 -13.89 3.53 -8.99
CA LEU A 24 -14.79 4.06 -7.96
C LEU A 24 -14.65 3.26 -6.66
N LEU A 25 -14.62 1.93 -6.73
CA LEU A 25 -14.46 1.05 -5.58
C LEU A 25 -13.14 1.36 -4.82
N VAL A 26 -12.01 1.36 -5.53
CA VAL A 26 -10.70 1.56 -4.89
C VAL A 26 -10.48 3.01 -4.46
N SER A 27 -11.02 3.99 -5.22
CA SER A 27 -10.94 5.40 -4.82
C SER A 27 -11.81 5.71 -3.61
N SER A 28 -13.01 5.12 -3.52
CA SER A 28 -13.86 5.27 -2.34
C SER A 28 -13.22 4.59 -1.12
N ALA A 29 -12.60 3.42 -1.31
CA ALA A 29 -11.83 2.78 -0.25
C ALA A 29 -10.75 3.70 0.30
N TRP A 30 -9.94 4.25 -0.58
CA TRP A 30 -8.84 5.12 -0.20
C TRP A 30 -9.29 6.38 0.52
N LEU A 31 -10.41 6.98 0.11
CA LEU A 31 -10.88 8.25 0.66
C LEU A 31 -11.75 8.11 1.90
N LEU A 32 -12.58 7.07 1.96
CA LEU A 32 -13.74 7.09 2.85
C LEU A 32 -13.76 5.97 3.88
N TRP A 33 -13.27 4.78 3.57
CA TRP A 33 -13.54 3.64 4.42
C TRP A 33 -12.37 2.69 4.70
N TYR A 34 -11.30 2.70 3.92
CA TYR A 34 -10.14 1.88 4.22
C TYR A 34 -9.21 2.60 5.19
N LYS A 35 -9.35 2.31 6.49
CA LYS A 35 -8.65 3.02 7.57
C LYS A 35 -7.17 3.25 7.35
N PRO A 36 -6.36 2.27 6.89
CA PRO A 36 -4.94 2.49 6.68
C PRO A 36 -4.60 3.68 5.80
N THR A 37 -5.45 3.98 4.81
CA THR A 37 -5.26 5.13 3.91
C THR A 37 -6.02 6.37 4.37
N VAL A 38 -7.19 6.20 4.96
CA VAL A 38 -8.01 7.32 5.48
C VAL A 38 -7.31 7.99 6.65
N ALA A 39 -6.72 7.23 7.56
CA ALA A 39 -6.02 7.76 8.73
C ALA A 39 -4.90 8.73 8.32
N SER A 40 -4.16 8.43 7.26
CA SER A 40 -3.09 9.31 6.77
C SER A 40 -3.59 10.65 6.21
N LEU A 41 -4.86 10.73 5.79
CA LEU A 41 -5.47 11.97 5.27
C LEU A 41 -6.03 12.86 6.38
N TRP A 42 -6.49 12.26 7.49
CA TRP A 42 -7.13 12.98 8.60
C TRP A 42 -6.18 13.29 9.75
N TYR A 43 -5.02 12.63 9.76
CA TYR A 43 -3.94 12.96 10.67
C TYR A 43 -3.33 14.32 10.30
N GLU A 44 -2.40 14.84 11.05
CA GLU A 44 -1.73 16.10 10.74
C GLU A 44 -1.19 16.12 9.29
N TRP A 45 -1.24 17.30 8.65
CA TRP A 45 -0.65 17.49 7.33
C TRP A 45 0.83 17.10 7.36
N GLN A 46 1.16 16.07 6.62
CA GLN A 46 2.53 15.59 6.44
C GLN A 46 2.84 15.43 4.95
N PRO A 47 4.08 15.66 4.52
CA PRO A 47 4.48 15.44 3.12
C PRO A 47 4.14 14.02 2.61
N SER A 48 4.12 13.02 3.49
CA SER A 48 3.75 11.64 3.17
C SER A 48 2.33 11.50 2.62
N CYS A 49 1.40 12.43 2.87
CA CYS A 49 0.07 12.43 2.26
C CYS A 49 0.11 12.51 0.72
N LEU A 50 1.20 13.00 0.15
CA LEU A 50 1.43 13.03 -1.30
C LEU A 50 1.93 11.68 -1.85
N ALA A 51 2.41 10.78 -1.00
CA ALA A 51 2.96 9.51 -1.44
C ALA A 51 1.94 8.58 -2.13
N PRO A 52 0.71 8.37 -1.60
CA PRO A 52 -0.24 7.46 -2.20
C PRO A 52 -0.51 7.71 -3.71
N PRO A 53 -0.83 8.94 -4.16
CA PRO A 53 -1.03 9.18 -5.59
C PRO A 53 0.23 8.90 -6.41
N VAL A 54 1.41 9.27 -5.91
CA VAL A 54 2.68 9.04 -6.62
C VAL A 54 2.99 7.55 -6.71
N ILE A 55 2.75 6.77 -5.65
CA ILE A 55 2.92 5.30 -5.65
C ILE A 55 2.06 4.65 -6.74
N VAL A 56 0.80 5.07 -6.90
CA VAL A 56 -0.08 4.54 -7.96
C VAL A 56 0.47 4.85 -9.35
N PHE A 57 0.93 6.09 -9.59
CA PHE A 57 1.53 6.45 -10.87
C PHE A 57 2.86 5.73 -11.10
N CYS A 58 3.72 5.58 -10.08
CA CYS A 58 4.94 4.79 -10.19
C CYS A 58 4.63 3.35 -10.61
N PHE A 59 3.63 2.71 -10.00
CA PHE A 59 3.24 1.37 -10.40
C PHE A 59 2.73 1.33 -11.85
N LEU A 60 1.95 2.31 -12.28
CA LEU A 60 1.48 2.43 -13.67
C LEU A 60 2.66 2.59 -14.65
N TRP A 61 3.62 3.48 -14.36
CA TRP A 61 4.79 3.70 -15.20
C TRP A 61 5.71 2.47 -15.24
N LEU A 62 5.86 1.77 -14.12
CA LEU A 62 6.56 0.49 -14.05
C LEU A 62 5.91 -0.54 -14.99
N LYS A 63 4.58 -0.65 -14.97
CA LYS A 63 3.82 -1.56 -15.85
C LYS A 63 3.95 -1.20 -17.32
N LYS A 64 4.00 0.11 -17.64
CA LYS A 64 4.18 0.64 -18.99
C LYS A 64 5.62 0.66 -19.46
N LYS A 65 6.58 0.35 -18.58
CA LYS A 65 8.03 0.47 -18.81
C LYS A 65 8.47 1.91 -19.13
N GLU A 66 7.75 2.90 -18.60
CA GLU A 66 8.08 4.32 -18.71
C GLU A 66 9.14 4.70 -17.66
N TRP A 67 10.36 4.19 -17.83
CA TRP A 67 11.42 4.22 -16.83
C TRP A 67 11.80 5.61 -16.35
N PHE A 68 11.83 6.60 -17.24
CA PHE A 68 12.14 7.98 -16.85
C PHE A 68 11.13 8.54 -15.85
N LYS A 69 9.83 8.43 -16.15
CA LYS A 69 8.75 8.90 -15.26
C LYS A 69 8.75 8.11 -13.94
N PHE A 70 8.97 6.80 -14.03
CA PHE A 70 9.09 5.93 -12.87
C PHE A 70 10.22 6.39 -11.94
N SER A 71 11.41 6.64 -12.48
CA SER A 71 12.58 7.10 -11.72
C SER A 71 12.33 8.47 -11.06
N LEU A 72 11.72 9.42 -11.79
CA LEU A 72 11.35 10.72 -11.21
C LEU A 72 10.34 10.56 -10.08
N GLY A 73 9.34 9.69 -10.24
CA GLY A 73 8.38 9.39 -9.19
C GLY A 73 9.03 8.78 -7.95
N LEU A 74 9.98 7.84 -8.13
CA LEU A 74 10.73 7.27 -7.01
C LEU A 74 11.59 8.32 -6.30
N LEU A 75 12.29 9.18 -7.03
CA LEU A 75 13.09 10.26 -6.45
C LEU A 75 12.21 11.22 -5.65
N PHE A 76 11.04 11.57 -6.17
CA PHE A 76 10.07 12.38 -5.45
C PHE A 76 9.63 11.71 -4.15
N LEU A 77 9.28 10.42 -4.17
CA LEU A 77 8.90 9.67 -2.98
C LEU A 77 10.00 9.67 -1.92
N LEU A 78 11.25 9.38 -2.33
CA LEU A 78 12.40 9.39 -1.43
C LEU A 78 12.66 10.77 -0.79
N GLY A 79 12.29 11.85 -1.49
CA GLY A 79 12.35 13.21 -0.95
C GLY A 79 11.24 13.56 0.05
N LEU A 80 10.14 12.79 0.10
CA LEU A 80 9.05 13.06 1.03
C LEU A 80 9.38 12.61 2.45
N LYS A 81 9.89 11.39 2.62
CA LYS A 81 10.19 10.81 3.93
C LYS A 81 11.12 9.59 3.80
N GLU A 82 11.95 9.36 4.82
CA GLU A 82 12.96 8.30 4.84
C GLU A 82 12.39 6.90 4.59
N HIS A 83 11.22 6.58 5.13
CA HIS A 83 10.61 5.26 4.98
C HIS A 83 10.07 4.97 3.56
N MET A 84 10.01 5.97 2.68
CA MET A 84 9.54 5.77 1.30
C MET A 84 10.47 4.87 0.47
N GLY A 85 11.70 4.62 0.94
CA GLY A 85 12.57 3.60 0.36
C GLY A 85 11.96 2.20 0.34
N ILE A 86 10.93 1.94 1.16
CA ILE A 86 10.21 0.66 1.17
C ILE A 86 9.37 0.43 -0.11
N VAL A 87 8.98 1.49 -0.81
CA VAL A 87 8.17 1.42 -2.04
C VAL A 87 8.92 0.71 -3.17
N PRO A 88 10.15 1.12 -3.54
CA PRO A 88 10.92 0.37 -4.55
C PRO A 88 11.24 -1.06 -4.10
N VAL A 89 11.41 -1.34 -2.79
CA VAL A 89 11.54 -2.73 -2.30
C VAL A 89 10.28 -3.53 -2.62
N GLY A 90 9.09 -2.99 -2.35
CA GLY A 90 7.81 -3.64 -2.66
C GLY A 90 7.64 -3.92 -4.15
N PHE A 91 7.93 -2.94 -5.01
CA PHE A 91 7.89 -3.13 -6.46
C PHE A 91 8.93 -4.14 -6.95
N GLY A 92 10.10 -4.15 -6.33
CA GLY A 92 11.14 -5.14 -6.61
C GLY A 92 10.69 -6.56 -6.29
N CYS A 93 10.12 -6.80 -5.12
CA CYS A 93 9.55 -8.09 -4.73
C CYS A 93 8.48 -8.56 -5.74
N TYR A 94 7.60 -7.64 -6.16
CA TYR A 94 6.61 -7.93 -7.18
C TYR A 94 7.24 -8.37 -8.52
N LEU A 95 8.27 -7.68 -8.99
CA LEU A 95 8.94 -8.02 -10.25
C LEU A 95 9.69 -9.35 -10.17
N VAL A 96 10.42 -9.59 -9.08
CA VAL A 96 11.17 -10.84 -8.87
C VAL A 96 10.25 -12.06 -8.91
N LEU A 97 9.07 -11.98 -8.30
CA LEU A 97 8.18 -13.12 -8.19
C LEU A 97 7.26 -13.34 -9.40
N LEU A 98 6.90 -12.27 -10.12
CA LEU A 98 5.90 -12.34 -11.19
C LEU A 98 6.47 -12.20 -12.59
N ARG A 99 7.64 -11.60 -12.74
CA ARG A 99 8.18 -11.21 -14.02
C ARG A 99 9.61 -11.71 -14.19
N LYS A 100 9.76 -12.99 -14.53
CA LYS A 100 11.07 -13.60 -14.73
C LYS A 100 11.98 -12.78 -15.66
N GLU A 101 11.40 -12.21 -16.71
CA GLU A 101 12.08 -11.28 -17.67
C GLU A 101 12.55 -9.96 -17.03
N GLN A 102 12.01 -9.59 -15.88
CA GLN A 102 12.36 -8.36 -15.13
C GLN A 102 13.00 -8.67 -13.77
N PHE A 103 13.49 -9.89 -13.58
CA PHE A 103 14.10 -10.32 -12.32
C PHE A 103 15.23 -9.38 -11.87
N TRP A 104 16.16 -9.06 -12.75
CA TRP A 104 17.28 -8.17 -12.44
C TRP A 104 16.84 -6.75 -12.11
N THR A 105 15.84 -6.23 -12.82
CA THR A 105 15.24 -4.93 -12.49
C THR A 105 14.61 -4.97 -11.10
N GLY A 106 13.90 -6.06 -10.76
CA GLY A 106 13.33 -6.26 -9.43
C GLY A 106 14.41 -6.28 -8.33
N LEU A 107 15.49 -7.03 -8.55
CA LEU A 107 16.60 -7.08 -7.61
C LEU A 107 17.27 -5.72 -7.43
N LEU A 108 17.50 -4.99 -8.53
CA LEU A 108 18.02 -3.63 -8.48
C LEU A 108 17.14 -2.69 -7.65
N LEU A 109 15.81 -2.76 -7.82
CA LEU A 109 14.87 -1.94 -7.03
C LEU A 109 14.91 -2.30 -5.53
N ILE A 110 15.06 -3.58 -5.19
CA ILE A 110 15.20 -4.01 -3.79
C ILE A 110 16.48 -3.40 -3.19
N ILE A 111 17.62 -3.57 -3.88
CA ILE A 111 18.90 -3.04 -3.42
C ILE A 111 18.82 -1.52 -3.29
N LEU A 112 18.31 -0.83 -4.29
CA LEU A 112 18.19 0.62 -4.31
C LEU A 112 17.28 1.14 -3.18
N GLY A 113 16.15 0.48 -2.94
CA GLY A 113 15.22 0.82 -1.86
C GLY A 113 15.84 0.62 -0.48
N LEU A 114 16.50 -0.51 -0.26
CA LEU A 114 17.20 -0.78 1.01
C LEU A 114 18.35 0.21 1.22
N THR A 115 19.17 0.47 0.19
CA THR A 115 20.26 1.45 0.28
C THR A 115 19.71 2.84 0.60
N ALA A 116 18.61 3.27 -0.05
CA ALA A 116 17.98 4.55 0.24
C ALA A 116 17.46 4.61 1.68
N LEU A 117 16.79 3.56 2.17
CA LEU A 117 16.35 3.46 3.57
C LEU A 117 17.52 3.67 4.54
N PHE A 118 18.61 2.93 4.36
CA PHE A 118 19.78 3.04 5.23
C PHE A 118 20.46 4.41 5.09
N ALA A 119 20.70 4.88 3.89
CA ALA A 119 21.36 6.16 3.64
C ALA A 119 20.56 7.34 4.20
N LEU A 120 19.23 7.35 4.00
CA LEU A 120 18.37 8.40 4.53
C LEU A 120 18.29 8.34 6.05
N THR A 121 18.09 7.16 6.65
CA THR A 121 17.87 7.01 8.09
C THR A 121 19.16 7.23 8.89
N TYR A 122 20.29 6.69 8.45
CA TYR A 122 21.52 6.68 9.23
C TYR A 122 22.57 7.69 8.76
N GLY A 123 22.48 8.18 7.53
CA GLY A 123 23.42 9.13 6.96
C GLY A 123 22.84 10.54 6.86
N ILE A 124 21.85 10.72 5.99
CA ILE A 124 21.37 12.04 5.59
C ILE A 124 20.61 12.74 6.71
N MET A 125 19.64 12.04 7.34
CA MET A 125 18.82 12.66 8.38
C MET A 125 19.61 13.07 9.64
N PRO A 126 20.52 12.25 10.19
CA PRO A 126 21.36 12.68 11.29
C PRO A 126 22.25 13.86 10.95
N PHE A 127 22.81 13.88 9.73
CA PHE A 127 23.64 14.99 9.27
C PHE A 127 22.92 16.34 9.31
N PHE A 128 21.66 16.38 8.86
CA PHE A 128 20.88 17.64 8.85
C PHE A 128 20.27 18.00 10.20
N ARG A 129 20.02 17.03 11.07
CA ARG A 129 19.36 17.29 12.36
C ARG A 129 20.36 17.51 13.51
N GLY A 130 21.62 17.15 13.33
CA GLY A 130 22.62 17.22 14.39
C GLY A 130 22.40 16.23 15.56
N ASP A 131 21.32 15.44 15.51
CA ASP A 131 20.93 14.50 16.56
C ASP A 131 21.04 13.06 16.13
N GLN A 132 21.28 12.19 17.08
CA GLN A 132 21.12 10.75 16.88
C GLN A 132 19.66 10.45 16.53
N PRO A 133 19.37 9.55 15.57
CA PRO A 133 18.01 9.23 15.14
C PRO A 133 17.29 8.35 16.17
N SER A 134 17.28 8.77 17.44
CA SER A 134 16.73 7.99 18.54
C SER A 134 15.25 7.66 18.43
N TRP A 135 14.51 8.47 17.66
CA TRP A 135 13.07 8.28 17.45
C TRP A 135 12.73 7.63 16.10
N SER A 136 13.64 7.66 15.12
CA SER A 136 13.43 7.12 13.78
C SER A 136 13.91 5.69 13.61
N VAL A 137 14.78 5.21 14.49
CA VAL A 137 15.21 3.81 14.47
C VAL A 137 14.21 3.01 15.30
N PRO A 138 13.31 2.26 14.68
CA PRO A 138 12.44 1.39 15.45
C PRO A 138 13.31 0.36 16.15
N THR A 139 13.26 0.31 17.48
CA THR A 139 13.71 -0.86 18.20
C THR A 139 12.96 -2.06 17.63
N LEU A 140 13.70 -3.09 17.24
CA LEU A 140 13.11 -4.26 16.60
C LEU A 140 12.56 -5.19 17.68
N ASP A 141 11.31 -5.56 17.52
CA ASP A 141 10.63 -6.52 18.38
C ASP A 141 9.97 -7.62 17.54
N PHE A 142 10.71 -8.68 17.28
CA PHE A 142 10.21 -9.79 16.46
C PHE A 142 9.13 -10.62 17.18
N TRP A 143 9.23 -10.78 18.50
CA TRP A 143 8.43 -11.73 19.25
C TRP A 143 7.43 -11.09 20.21
N GLY A 144 7.58 -9.79 20.49
CA GLY A 144 6.65 -9.09 21.36
C GLY A 144 5.29 -8.86 20.74
N ASN A 145 4.28 -8.76 21.60
CA ASN A 145 2.89 -8.45 21.25
C ASN A 145 2.34 -9.21 20.03
N ILE A 146 2.52 -10.54 19.98
CA ILE A 146 2.01 -11.39 18.89
C ILE A 146 0.50 -11.18 18.65
N PRO A 147 -0.37 -11.11 19.68
CA PRO A 147 -1.79 -10.83 19.49
C PRO A 147 -2.03 -9.50 18.75
N GLY A 148 -1.30 -8.44 19.11
CA GLY A 148 -1.40 -7.14 18.43
C GLY A 148 -0.98 -7.22 16.95
N LYS A 149 0.05 -8.00 16.63
CA LYS A 149 0.49 -8.26 15.25
C LYS A 149 -0.56 -9.01 14.43
N ILE A 150 -1.24 -9.97 15.02
CA ILE A 150 -2.33 -10.71 14.37
C ILE A 150 -3.52 -9.77 14.12
N ILE A 151 -3.92 -8.98 15.12
CA ILE A 151 -5.00 -8.00 15.01
C ILE A 151 -4.68 -6.95 13.95
N TYR A 152 -3.42 -6.49 13.88
CA TYR A 152 -2.98 -5.56 12.84
C TYR A 152 -3.16 -6.13 11.43
N ASN A 153 -2.68 -7.34 11.18
CA ASN A 153 -2.86 -8.00 9.88
C ASN A 153 -4.34 -8.23 9.56
N TRP A 154 -5.15 -8.59 10.56
CA TRP A 154 -6.58 -8.73 10.39
C TRP A 154 -7.22 -7.41 9.95
N LYS A 155 -6.92 -6.31 10.64
CA LYS A 155 -7.43 -4.98 10.29
C LYS A 155 -7.01 -4.51 8.89
N LEU A 156 -5.82 -4.90 8.43
CA LEU A 156 -5.34 -4.59 7.08
C LEU A 156 -6.03 -5.42 5.99
N LEU A 157 -6.21 -6.71 6.22
CA LEU A 157 -6.56 -7.65 5.16
C LEU A 157 -8.05 -8.00 5.13
N PHE A 158 -8.72 -8.00 6.27
CA PHE A 158 -10.15 -8.35 6.36
C PHE A 158 -11.05 -7.43 5.54
N PRO A 159 -10.89 -6.09 5.56
CA PRO A 159 -11.68 -5.21 4.70
C PRO A 159 -11.48 -5.48 3.20
N LEU A 160 -10.33 -6.01 2.83
CA LEU A 160 -9.97 -6.38 1.46
C LEU A 160 -10.30 -7.85 1.13
N ALA A 161 -11.14 -8.50 1.96
CA ALA A 161 -11.55 -9.90 1.82
C ALA A 161 -10.35 -10.85 1.63
N PHE A 162 -9.21 -10.56 2.24
CA PHE A 162 -7.95 -11.30 2.13
C PHE A 162 -7.45 -11.52 0.69
N LEU A 163 -7.97 -10.79 -0.28
CA LEU A 163 -7.58 -10.91 -1.69
C LEU A 163 -6.07 -10.82 -1.93
N PRO A 164 -5.34 -9.83 -1.31
CA PRO A 164 -3.89 -9.76 -1.46
C PRO A 164 -3.15 -10.98 -0.92
N LEU A 165 -3.70 -11.67 0.08
CA LEU A 165 -3.12 -12.88 0.65
C LEU A 165 -3.38 -14.10 -0.23
N LEU A 166 -4.61 -14.25 -0.75
CA LEU A 166 -4.97 -15.32 -1.67
C LEU A 166 -4.17 -15.26 -2.97
N TYR A 167 -3.86 -14.06 -3.44
CA TYR A 167 -3.00 -13.79 -4.60
C TYR A 167 -1.66 -13.21 -4.15
N PHE A 168 -0.99 -13.90 -3.24
CA PHE A 168 0.18 -13.40 -2.53
C PHE A 168 1.28 -12.88 -3.47
N ARG A 169 1.44 -13.45 -4.67
CA ARG A 169 2.40 -12.97 -5.66
C ARG A 169 2.20 -11.50 -6.05
N ILE A 170 0.95 -11.04 -6.06
CA ILE A 170 0.61 -9.62 -6.30
C ILE A 170 0.65 -8.86 -4.97
N GLY A 171 0.08 -9.44 -3.91
CA GLY A 171 0.04 -8.85 -2.57
C GLY A 171 1.42 -8.63 -1.94
N ILE A 172 2.43 -9.40 -2.36
CA ILE A 172 3.81 -9.31 -1.84
C ILE A 172 4.40 -7.91 -1.98
N MET A 173 3.90 -7.08 -2.92
CA MET A 173 4.38 -5.70 -3.05
C MET A 173 4.15 -4.88 -1.77
N ALA A 174 3.14 -5.21 -0.97
CA ALA A 174 2.90 -4.58 0.33
C ALA A 174 3.68 -5.25 1.48
N GLY A 175 4.22 -6.45 1.24
CA GLY A 175 4.92 -7.25 2.26
C GLY A 175 6.02 -6.52 3.00
N PRO A 176 6.95 -5.84 2.31
CA PRO A 176 8.01 -5.09 2.98
C PRO A 176 7.48 -3.98 3.91
N ALA A 177 6.46 -3.22 3.48
CA ALA A 177 5.87 -2.16 4.32
C ALA A 177 5.15 -2.74 5.54
N ILE A 178 4.37 -3.80 5.36
CA ILE A 178 3.73 -4.54 6.46
C ILE A 178 4.80 -5.12 7.39
N GLY A 179 5.86 -5.71 6.82
CA GLY A 179 6.96 -6.30 7.57
C GLY A 179 7.63 -5.31 8.52
N VAL A 180 7.94 -4.11 8.04
CA VAL A 180 8.53 -3.05 8.87
C VAL A 180 7.62 -2.70 10.04
N ASN A 181 6.31 -2.56 9.82
CA ASN A 181 5.35 -2.25 10.88
C ASN A 181 5.23 -3.41 11.90
N LEU A 182 5.33 -4.66 11.43
CA LEU A 182 5.24 -5.84 12.30
C LEU A 182 6.46 -6.03 13.20
N ILE A 183 7.67 -5.71 12.71
CA ILE A 183 8.89 -5.87 13.46
C ILE A 183 9.23 -4.64 14.33
N ALA A 184 8.56 -3.52 14.14
CA ALA A 184 8.75 -2.33 14.96
C ALA A 184 8.19 -2.57 16.37
N ALA A 185 8.94 -2.18 17.41
CA ALA A 185 8.49 -2.26 18.80
C ALA A 185 7.38 -1.26 19.12
N ARG A 186 7.25 -0.19 18.33
CA ARG A 186 6.24 0.86 18.54
C ARG A 186 4.85 0.37 18.16
N GLU A 187 3.95 0.39 19.12
CA GLU A 187 2.55 -0.02 18.90
C GLU A 187 1.79 0.91 17.96
N GLU A 188 2.15 2.18 17.94
CA GLU A 188 1.56 3.19 17.05
C GLU A 188 1.70 2.79 15.57
N MET A 189 2.79 2.12 15.20
CA MET A 189 3.00 1.62 13.83
C MET A 189 2.03 0.50 13.43
N ARG A 190 1.33 -0.10 14.40
CA ARG A 190 0.34 -1.17 14.22
C ARG A 190 -1.08 -0.74 14.55
N SER A 191 -1.30 0.52 14.87
CA SER A 191 -2.62 0.99 15.33
C SER A 191 -3.63 1.19 14.21
N ASN A 192 -3.19 1.31 12.94
CA ASN A 192 -3.97 1.76 11.77
C ASN A 192 -4.65 3.14 11.98
N SER A 193 -4.19 3.90 12.97
CA SER A 193 -4.74 5.22 13.32
C SER A 193 -3.82 6.36 12.92
N TYR A 194 -2.59 6.04 12.57
CA TYR A 194 -1.56 7.00 12.15
C TYR A 194 -1.17 6.78 10.69
N HIS A 195 -0.32 7.64 10.19
CA HIS A 195 0.14 7.65 8.80
C HIS A 195 1.12 6.51 8.41
N TYR A 196 1.46 5.61 9.33
CA TYR A 196 2.45 4.55 9.07
C TYR A 196 1.97 3.48 8.08
N ASP A 197 0.66 3.40 7.87
CA ASP A 197 0.04 2.43 6.97
C ASP A 197 -0.27 2.98 5.57
N ASP A 198 0.08 4.24 5.29
CA ASP A 198 -0.20 4.90 4.01
C ASP A 198 0.42 4.15 2.81
N VAL A 199 1.67 3.71 2.95
CA VAL A 199 2.38 2.93 1.93
C VAL A 199 1.78 1.52 1.83
N ALA A 200 1.65 0.81 2.97
CA ALA A 200 1.12 -0.54 2.99
C ALA A 200 -0.31 -0.59 2.44
N GLY A 201 -1.18 0.31 2.90
CA GLY A 201 -2.56 0.43 2.45
C GLY A 201 -2.67 0.76 0.97
N THR A 202 -1.84 1.68 0.47
CA THR A 202 -1.84 2.03 -0.95
C THR A 202 -1.41 0.85 -1.83
N LEU A 203 -0.35 0.14 -1.44
CA LEU A 203 0.13 -1.04 -2.17
C LEU A 203 -0.89 -2.18 -2.14
N LEU A 204 -1.59 -2.37 -1.03
CA LEU A 204 -2.68 -3.34 -0.94
C LEU A 204 -3.86 -2.97 -1.84
N LEU A 205 -4.26 -1.70 -1.93
CA LEU A 205 -5.31 -1.24 -2.84
C LEU A 205 -4.92 -1.41 -4.30
N ILE A 206 -3.65 -1.14 -4.65
CA ILE A 206 -3.12 -1.45 -5.99
C ILE A 206 -3.20 -2.96 -6.26
N ALA A 207 -2.82 -3.78 -5.28
CA ALA A 207 -2.90 -5.24 -5.42
C ALA A 207 -4.34 -5.69 -5.67
N VAL A 208 -5.31 -5.21 -4.90
CA VAL A 208 -6.74 -5.50 -5.10
C VAL A 208 -7.20 -5.09 -6.49
N LEU A 209 -6.87 -3.88 -6.93
CA LEU A 209 -7.24 -3.40 -8.26
C LEU A 209 -6.66 -4.30 -9.37
N VAL A 210 -5.38 -4.67 -9.26
CA VAL A 210 -4.71 -5.56 -10.23
C VAL A 210 -5.35 -6.94 -10.21
N ILE A 211 -5.61 -7.52 -9.04
CA ILE A 211 -6.24 -8.85 -8.88
C ILE A 211 -7.62 -8.84 -9.55
N LEU A 212 -8.46 -7.89 -9.18
CA LEU A 212 -9.81 -7.77 -9.72
C LEU A 212 -9.84 -7.46 -11.22
N SER A 213 -8.77 -6.88 -11.78
CA SER A 213 -8.64 -6.56 -13.20
C SER A 213 -8.13 -7.73 -14.04
N THR A 214 -7.62 -8.81 -13.45
CA THR A 214 -7.04 -9.93 -14.22
C THR A 214 -8.12 -10.78 -14.90
N GLN A 215 -7.76 -11.40 -16.03
CA GLN A 215 -8.68 -12.24 -16.82
C GLN A 215 -9.21 -13.47 -16.06
N ASN A 216 -8.43 -14.01 -15.12
CA ASN A 216 -8.88 -15.15 -14.31
C ASN A 216 -10.10 -14.80 -13.45
N TRP A 217 -10.18 -13.57 -12.97
CA TRP A 217 -11.38 -13.06 -12.31
C TRP A 217 -12.55 -12.82 -13.28
N GLN A 218 -12.29 -12.65 -14.58
CA GLN A 218 -13.38 -12.54 -15.56
C GLN A 218 -14.25 -13.80 -15.61
N LYS A 219 -13.66 -14.97 -15.36
CA LYS A 219 -14.41 -16.24 -15.25
C LYS A 219 -15.31 -16.25 -14.01
N TYR A 220 -14.85 -15.71 -12.88
CA TYR A 220 -15.63 -15.56 -11.64
C TYR A 220 -16.59 -14.38 -11.71
N TRP A 221 -16.23 -13.30 -12.43
CA TRP A 221 -17.14 -12.17 -12.66
C TRP A 221 -18.36 -12.54 -13.51
N LYS A 222 -18.31 -13.55 -14.35
CA LYS A 222 -19.54 -14.09 -14.99
C LYS A 222 -20.53 -14.63 -13.95
N ILE A 223 -20.07 -15.01 -12.78
CA ILE A 223 -20.88 -15.39 -11.64
C ILE A 223 -21.33 -14.14 -10.85
N ILE A 224 -20.52 -13.08 -10.80
CA ILE A 224 -20.76 -11.82 -10.06
C ILE A 224 -21.37 -10.73 -10.98
N THR A 225 -21.91 -11.08 -12.13
CA THR A 225 -22.44 -10.11 -13.12
C THR A 225 -23.79 -9.50 -12.74
N SER A 226 -24.47 -9.97 -11.68
CA SER A 226 -25.67 -9.30 -11.21
C SER A 226 -25.27 -8.01 -10.47
N ARG A 227 -25.99 -6.91 -10.72
CA ARG A 227 -25.88 -5.65 -9.96
C ARG A 227 -25.91 -5.91 -8.45
N THR A 228 -26.70 -6.89 -8.01
CA THR A 228 -26.84 -7.32 -6.61
C THR A 228 -25.52 -7.77 -5.99
N GLN A 229 -24.70 -8.53 -6.72
CA GLN A 229 -23.41 -9.03 -6.23
C GLN A 229 -22.34 -7.92 -6.18
N GLN A 230 -22.39 -6.99 -7.11
CA GLN A 230 -21.53 -5.78 -7.05
C GLN A 230 -21.89 -4.93 -5.82
N ILE A 231 -23.17 -4.77 -5.55
CA ILE A 231 -23.67 -4.08 -4.36
C ILE A 231 -23.27 -4.83 -3.08
N LEU A 232 -23.37 -6.15 -3.05
CA LEU A 232 -22.94 -6.97 -1.91
C LEU A 232 -21.44 -6.88 -1.66
N LEU A 233 -20.62 -6.87 -2.72
CA LEU A 233 -19.17 -6.68 -2.58
C LEU A 233 -18.86 -5.28 -2.03
N LEU A 234 -19.52 -4.26 -2.55
CA LEU A 234 -19.39 -2.89 -2.06
C LEU A 234 -19.86 -2.79 -0.61
N ALA A 235 -21.02 -3.37 -0.29
CA ALA A 235 -21.56 -3.41 1.07
C ALA A 235 -20.63 -4.15 2.05
N TRP A 236 -19.99 -5.22 1.61
CA TRP A 236 -18.97 -5.91 2.40
C TRP A 236 -17.80 -4.98 2.72
N PHE A 237 -17.21 -4.37 1.69
CA PHE A 237 -16.07 -3.47 1.87
C PHE A 237 -16.41 -2.28 2.77
N VAL A 238 -17.55 -1.63 2.55
CA VAL A 238 -18.01 -0.50 3.37
C VAL A 238 -18.41 -0.98 4.77
N GLY A 239 -19.20 -2.05 4.87
CA GLY A 239 -19.68 -2.58 6.14
C GLY A 239 -18.56 -3.00 7.07
N THR A 240 -17.57 -3.75 6.57
CA THR A 240 -16.42 -4.18 7.38
C THR A 240 -15.60 -3.02 7.91
N SER A 241 -15.57 -1.90 7.20
CA SER A 241 -14.83 -0.70 7.61
C SER A 241 -15.58 0.12 8.67
N ILE A 242 -16.90 0.15 8.62
CA ILE A 242 -17.74 0.82 9.61
C ILE A 242 -17.73 0.06 10.94
N PHE A 243 -17.79 -1.28 10.89
CA PHE A 243 -17.83 -2.13 12.09
C PHE A 243 -16.46 -2.38 12.74
N MET A 244 -15.37 -1.99 12.12
CA MET A 244 -14.07 -2.02 12.80
C MET A 244 -13.99 -0.86 13.80
N PRO A 245 -13.93 -1.14 15.12
CA PRO A 245 -13.94 -0.10 16.15
C PRO A 245 -12.76 0.86 15.91
N SER A 246 -13.09 2.14 15.81
CA SER A 246 -12.10 3.21 15.73
C SER A 246 -11.47 3.36 17.11
N SER A 247 -10.18 3.10 17.25
CA SER A 247 -9.39 3.52 18.42
C SER A 247 -9.26 5.04 18.52
N ILE A 248 -9.72 5.79 17.52
CA ILE A 248 -9.65 7.26 17.45
C ILE A 248 -10.43 7.94 18.61
N GLY A 249 -11.38 7.27 19.24
CA GLY A 249 -12.19 7.86 20.31
C GLY A 249 -11.64 7.69 21.72
N ARG A 250 -10.55 6.98 21.97
CA ARG A 250 -10.05 6.71 23.32
C ARG A 250 -8.79 7.47 23.72
N GLU A 251 -8.14 8.13 22.78
CA GLU A 251 -6.88 8.88 23.04
C GLU A 251 -7.03 10.39 22.98
N VAL A 252 -8.26 10.92 22.86
CA VAL A 252 -8.55 12.35 22.84
C VAL A 252 -9.37 12.79 24.06
N MET A 253 -9.42 11.97 25.14
CA MET A 253 -9.94 12.40 26.43
C MET A 253 -8.86 12.35 27.51
#